data_24bd683cd1d1598cfe419222002649c7
#
_entry.id   24bd683cd1d1598cfe419222002649c7
#
_cell.length_a   1.000
_cell.length_b   1.000
_cell.length_c   1.000
_cell.angle_alpha   90.00
_cell.angle_beta   90.00
_cell.angle_gamma   90.00
#
_symmetry.space_group_name_H-M   'P 1'
#
loop_
_entity.id
_entity.type
_entity.pdbx_description
1 polymer ?
#
loop_
_entity_poly.entity_id
_entity_poly.type
_entity_poly.pdbx_seq_one_letter_code
_entity_poly.pdbx_strand_id
1 'polypeptide(L)'
;MDLLFKTKHSQTCVLALVAVGMLAAAGCTPSASGPETYPVSGAVTFAGEPVDQGKILFRHLGGDGRGYSAEIVGGSYEAEVEAGPMLVEITASRVVPGKFTEVNPGEKDPVYEMYIPKQYNKKSTLKIEVAPEKSEHSFELKP
;
A
#
# COMPACT_ATOMS: atom_id res chain seq x y z
N MET A 1 -62.45 24.25 38.99
CA MET A 1 -61.36 25.22 39.00
C MET A 1 -60.10 24.50 39.48
N ASP A 2 -59.55 23.59 38.63
CA ASP A 2 -58.35 22.82 38.92
C ASP A 2 -57.95 21.91 37.74
N LEU A 3 -57.73 22.46 36.58
CA LEU A 3 -57.31 21.68 35.41
C LEU A 3 -56.22 22.40 34.58
N LEU A 4 -55.64 23.47 35.07
CA LEU A 4 -54.64 24.24 34.29
C LEU A 4 -53.19 24.14 34.79
N PHE A 5 -52.89 23.27 35.77
CA PHE A 5 -51.55 23.22 36.36
C PHE A 5 -50.72 21.97 36.00
N LYS A 6 -51.23 21.07 35.16
CA LYS A 6 -50.58 19.77 34.91
C LYS A 6 -49.85 19.63 33.59
N THR A 7 -49.84 20.68 32.76
CA THR A 7 -49.22 20.58 31.41
C THR A 7 -47.89 21.32 31.27
N LYS A 8 -47.44 22.04 32.31
CA LYS A 8 -46.26 22.90 32.19
C LYS A 8 -44.91 22.21 32.55
N HIS A 9 -44.96 21.06 33.24
CA HIS A 9 -43.73 20.33 33.63
C HIS A 9 -43.32 19.25 32.65
N SER A 10 -44.18 18.84 31.72
CA SER A 10 -43.88 17.79 30.74
C SER A 10 -43.05 18.31 29.55
N GLN A 11 -43.19 19.59 29.19
CA GLN A 11 -42.44 20.16 28.06
C GLN A 11 -40.99 20.54 28.40
N THR A 12 -40.73 20.86 29.67
CA THR A 12 -39.35 21.22 30.09
C THR A 12 -38.44 20.03 30.21
N CYS A 13 -38.94 18.82 30.51
CA CYS A 13 -38.13 17.60 30.56
C CYS A 13 -37.75 17.07 29.16
N VAL A 14 -38.61 17.27 28.15
CA VAL A 14 -38.32 16.80 26.77
C VAL A 14 -37.27 17.67 26.09
N LEU A 15 -37.25 18.95 26.37
CA LEU A 15 -36.21 19.87 25.83
C LEU A 15 -34.83 19.67 26.47
N ALA A 16 -34.78 19.20 27.74
CA ALA A 16 -33.51 18.92 28.41
C ALA A 16 -32.83 17.61 27.91
N LEU A 17 -33.64 16.63 27.47
CA LEU A 17 -33.12 15.36 26.92
C LEU A 17 -32.56 15.45 25.50
N VAL A 18 -33.04 16.42 24.70
CA VAL A 18 -32.52 16.63 23.32
C VAL A 18 -31.19 17.39 23.32
N ALA A 19 -30.90 18.21 24.33
CA ALA A 19 -29.65 18.97 24.42
C ALA A 19 -28.43 18.11 24.85
N VAL A 20 -28.63 16.96 25.50
CA VAL A 20 -27.53 16.05 25.94
C VAL A 20 -27.08 15.09 24.82
N GLY A 21 -27.92 14.87 23.80
CA GLY A 21 -27.60 13.92 22.70
C GLY A 21 -26.63 14.44 21.64
N MET A 22 -26.28 15.73 21.62
CA MET A 22 -25.47 16.34 20.53
C MET A 22 -23.96 16.49 20.82
N LEU A 23 -23.47 16.05 21.97
CA LEU A 23 -22.05 16.22 22.36
C LEU A 23 -21.17 14.97 22.20
N ALA A 24 -21.68 13.89 21.61
CA ALA A 24 -20.94 12.63 21.50
C ALA A 24 -20.35 12.33 20.11
N ALA A 25 -20.28 13.31 19.20
CA ALA A 25 -19.59 13.17 17.91
C ALA A 25 -18.21 13.87 17.92
N ALA A 26 -17.45 13.71 19.02
CA ALA A 26 -16.00 13.93 18.96
C ALA A 26 -15.42 12.71 18.22
N GLY A 27 -15.49 12.77 16.86
CA GLY A 27 -14.89 11.77 15.99
C GLY A 27 -13.43 11.60 16.34
N CYS A 28 -13.02 10.39 16.70
CA CYS A 28 -11.63 9.98 16.65
C CYS A 28 -11.17 10.15 15.20
N THR A 29 -10.51 11.27 14.89
CA THR A 29 -9.66 11.34 13.72
C THR A 29 -8.53 10.34 13.98
N PRO A 30 -8.38 9.28 13.14
CA PRO A 30 -7.20 8.45 13.26
C PRO A 30 -5.98 9.35 13.01
N SER A 31 -5.21 9.62 14.04
CA SER A 31 -3.87 10.16 13.86
C SER A 31 -3.12 9.12 13.04
N ALA A 32 -2.84 9.42 11.79
CA ALA A 32 -1.87 8.67 11.02
C ALA A 32 -0.51 8.84 11.71
N SER A 33 -0.18 7.90 12.62
CA SER A 33 1.06 7.91 13.41
C SER A 33 2.22 7.30 12.62
N GLY A 34 2.27 7.51 11.32
CA GLY A 34 3.34 7.09 10.41
C GLY A 34 4.03 8.29 9.77
N PRO A 35 5.18 8.09 9.15
CA PRO A 35 5.81 9.12 8.32
C PRO A 35 4.90 9.49 7.17
N GLU A 36 5.04 10.70 6.67
CA GLU A 36 4.32 11.17 5.50
C GLU A 36 4.79 10.41 4.25
N THR A 37 3.85 9.85 3.51
CA THR A 37 4.11 9.11 2.27
C THR A 37 3.60 9.88 1.06
N TYR A 38 4.23 9.65 -0.08
CA TYR A 38 3.91 10.29 -1.34
C TYR A 38 3.62 9.22 -2.40
N PRO A 39 2.67 9.46 -3.31
CA PRO A 39 2.39 8.52 -4.39
C PRO A 39 3.58 8.43 -5.34
N VAL A 40 4.03 7.21 -5.61
CA VAL A 40 5.10 6.90 -6.55
C VAL A 40 4.60 5.89 -7.55
N SER A 41 4.77 6.17 -8.84
CA SER A 41 4.33 5.29 -9.91
C SER A 41 5.40 5.16 -11.00
N GLY A 42 5.22 4.22 -11.92
CA GLY A 42 6.11 4.08 -13.05
C GLY A 42 5.96 2.76 -13.79
N ALA A 43 6.79 2.61 -14.83
CA ALA A 43 6.86 1.40 -15.62
C ALA A 43 8.09 0.55 -15.26
N VAL A 44 7.95 -0.77 -15.36
CA VAL A 44 9.04 -1.72 -15.18
C VAL A 44 9.10 -2.63 -16.39
N THR A 45 10.24 -2.61 -17.07
CA THR A 45 10.52 -3.50 -18.21
C THR A 45 11.74 -4.36 -17.95
N PHE A 46 11.78 -5.56 -18.50
CA PHE A 46 12.94 -6.44 -18.51
C PHE A 46 13.25 -6.90 -19.93
N ALA A 47 14.47 -6.67 -20.39
CA ALA A 47 14.90 -6.94 -21.78
C ALA A 47 13.98 -6.30 -22.85
N GLY A 48 13.39 -5.15 -22.54
CA GLY A 48 12.48 -4.41 -23.43
C GLY A 48 11.00 -4.82 -23.33
N GLU A 49 10.68 -5.88 -22.60
CA GLU A 49 9.30 -6.36 -22.40
C GLU A 49 8.76 -5.91 -21.03
N PRO A 50 7.47 -5.53 -20.92
CA PRO A 50 6.86 -5.24 -19.64
C PRO A 50 6.96 -6.42 -18.67
N VAL A 51 7.24 -6.15 -17.39
CA VAL A 51 7.15 -7.16 -16.33
C VAL A 51 5.68 -7.39 -16.01
N ASP A 52 5.12 -8.51 -16.49
CA ASP A 52 3.68 -8.78 -16.40
C ASP A 52 3.20 -8.86 -14.94
N GLN A 53 3.87 -9.68 -14.12
CA GLN A 53 3.60 -9.81 -12.68
C GLN A 53 4.89 -9.82 -11.88
N GLY A 54 4.96 -8.97 -10.87
CA GLY A 54 6.14 -8.86 -10.03
C GLY A 54 5.87 -8.06 -8.77
N LYS A 55 6.93 -7.78 -8.05
CA LYS A 55 6.93 -6.94 -6.85
C LYS A 55 8.08 -5.97 -6.88
N ILE A 56 7.81 -4.72 -6.53
CA ILE A 56 8.79 -3.68 -6.29
C ILE A 56 8.82 -3.35 -4.79
N LEU A 57 10.01 -3.22 -4.23
CA LEU A 57 10.25 -2.85 -2.84
C LEU A 57 11.17 -1.64 -2.80
N PHE A 58 10.77 -0.62 -2.08
CA PHE A 58 11.54 0.58 -1.76
C PHE A 58 12.02 0.49 -0.32
N ARG A 59 13.33 0.51 -0.11
CA ARG A 59 13.93 0.45 1.23
C ARG A 59 14.64 1.75 1.54
N HIS A 60 14.22 2.44 2.59
CA HIS A 60 14.82 3.71 2.99
C HIS A 60 16.29 3.55 3.37
N LEU A 61 17.19 4.34 2.77
CA LEU A 61 18.64 4.23 2.97
C LEU A 61 19.17 4.95 4.20
N GLY A 62 18.46 5.92 4.72
CA GLY A 62 18.91 6.76 5.85
C GLY A 62 18.15 6.54 7.15
N GLY A 63 17.25 5.56 7.23
CA GLY A 63 16.32 5.40 8.33
C GLY A 63 16.46 4.10 9.10
N ASP A 64 15.37 3.71 9.70
CA ASP A 64 15.19 2.50 10.51
C ASP A 64 14.98 1.21 9.68
N GLY A 65 15.28 1.26 8.38
CA GLY A 65 15.16 0.13 7.46
C GLY A 65 13.73 -0.14 7.01
N ARG A 66 12.80 0.82 7.16
CA ARG A 66 11.43 0.71 6.65
C ARG A 66 11.42 0.44 5.15
N GLY A 67 10.49 -0.40 4.73
CA GLY A 67 10.27 -0.76 3.34
C GLY A 67 8.84 -0.56 2.92
N TYR A 68 8.65 -0.08 1.70
CA TYR A 68 7.38 0.14 1.04
C TYR A 68 7.33 -0.75 -0.19
N SER A 69 6.25 -1.48 -0.40
CA SER A 69 6.17 -2.40 -1.53
C SER A 69 4.87 -2.24 -2.30
N ALA A 70 4.95 -2.51 -3.59
CA ALA A 70 3.78 -2.59 -4.46
C ALA A 70 3.89 -3.77 -5.41
N GLU A 71 2.76 -4.21 -5.93
CA GLU A 71 2.70 -5.19 -7.00
C GLU A 71 2.98 -4.50 -8.34
N ILE A 72 3.67 -5.21 -9.23
CA ILE A 72 3.83 -4.83 -10.63
C ILE A 72 2.79 -5.64 -11.41
N VAL A 73 1.94 -4.96 -12.17
CA VAL A 73 0.90 -5.56 -12.98
C VAL A 73 0.95 -4.97 -14.39
N GLY A 74 1.11 -5.80 -15.41
CA GLY A 74 1.20 -5.36 -16.80
C GLY A 74 2.31 -4.34 -17.06
N GLY A 75 3.43 -4.44 -16.34
CA GLY A 75 4.57 -3.55 -16.45
C GLY A 75 4.43 -2.22 -15.71
N SER A 76 3.39 -2.01 -14.91
CA SER A 76 3.16 -0.77 -14.15
C SER A 76 3.05 -1.04 -12.67
N TYR A 77 3.40 -0.05 -11.85
CA TYR A 77 3.23 -0.10 -10.40
C TYR A 77 2.78 1.26 -9.84
N GLU A 78 2.11 1.21 -8.69
CA GLU A 78 1.77 2.36 -7.88
C GLU A 78 2.04 2.03 -6.41
N ALA A 79 2.69 2.93 -5.68
CA ALA A 79 3.09 2.76 -4.29
C ALA A 79 2.96 4.07 -3.50
N GLU A 80 2.71 3.96 -2.21
CA GLU A 80 2.84 5.07 -1.26
C GLU A 80 4.18 4.91 -0.53
N VAL A 81 5.10 5.86 -0.71
CA VAL A 81 6.49 5.77 -0.26
C VAL A 81 6.88 7.04 0.49
N GLU A 82 7.61 6.90 1.59
CA GLU A 82 8.20 8.03 2.34
C GLU A 82 9.19 8.80 1.46
N ALA A 83 9.29 10.12 1.68
CA ALA A 83 10.29 10.93 0.98
C ALA A 83 11.71 10.57 1.41
N GLY A 84 12.66 10.70 0.49
CA GLY A 84 14.09 10.50 0.72
C GLY A 84 14.74 9.46 -0.18
N PRO A 85 16.01 9.10 0.11
CA PRO A 85 16.77 8.16 -0.69
C PRO A 85 16.33 6.73 -0.47
N MET A 86 15.94 6.04 -1.54
CA MET A 86 15.45 4.66 -1.52
C MET A 86 16.36 3.73 -2.33
N LEU A 87 16.62 2.54 -1.76
CA LEU A 87 17.10 1.39 -2.52
C LEU A 87 15.90 0.67 -3.09
N VAL A 88 15.93 0.36 -4.38
CA VAL A 88 14.83 -0.31 -5.07
C VAL A 88 15.21 -1.76 -5.37
N GLU A 89 14.35 -2.69 -4.96
CA GLU A 89 14.49 -4.11 -5.25
C GLU A 89 13.29 -4.56 -6.09
N ILE A 90 13.54 -5.26 -7.21
CA ILE A 90 12.50 -5.73 -8.13
C ILE A 90 12.62 -7.25 -8.27
N THR A 91 11.48 -7.91 -8.09
CA THR A 91 11.37 -9.37 -8.23
C THR A 91 10.19 -9.70 -9.13
N ALA A 92 10.38 -10.69 -10.00
CA ALA A 92 9.29 -11.27 -10.76
C ALA A 92 9.58 -12.74 -11.06
N SER A 93 8.52 -13.53 -11.06
CA SER A 93 8.59 -14.96 -11.36
C SER A 93 7.61 -15.29 -12.48
N ARG A 94 7.95 -16.30 -13.26
CA ARG A 94 7.10 -16.83 -14.31
C ARG A 94 6.92 -18.33 -14.15
N VAL A 95 5.81 -18.85 -14.65
CA VAL A 95 5.57 -20.29 -14.72
C VAL A 95 6.58 -20.91 -15.68
N VAL A 96 7.18 -22.03 -15.27
CA VAL A 96 8.02 -22.85 -16.15
C VAL A 96 7.11 -23.83 -16.92
N PRO A 97 6.96 -23.66 -18.26
CA PRO A 97 6.04 -24.48 -19.04
C PRO A 97 6.35 -25.97 -18.90
N GLY A 98 5.31 -26.77 -18.66
CA GLY A 98 5.43 -28.23 -18.55
C GLY A 98 6.09 -28.75 -17.27
N LYS A 99 6.47 -27.88 -16.33
CA LYS A 99 7.00 -28.29 -15.02
C LYS A 99 5.94 -28.13 -13.93
N PHE A 100 5.74 -29.20 -13.18
CA PHE A 100 4.83 -29.26 -12.04
C PHE A 100 5.55 -29.86 -10.85
N THR A 101 5.17 -29.45 -9.65
CA THR A 101 5.54 -30.07 -8.39
C THR A 101 4.30 -30.69 -7.76
N GLU A 102 4.44 -31.78 -7.06
CA GLU A 102 3.36 -32.43 -6.32
C GLU A 102 3.50 -32.05 -4.84
N VAL A 103 2.58 -31.22 -4.36
CA VAL A 103 2.57 -30.74 -2.96
C VAL A 103 1.76 -31.72 -2.09
N ASN A 104 0.64 -32.20 -2.62
CA ASN A 104 -0.18 -33.25 -2.02
C ASN A 104 -0.37 -34.38 -3.04
N PRO A 105 -0.62 -35.63 -2.60
CA PRO A 105 -0.88 -36.75 -3.52
C PRO A 105 -2.00 -36.44 -4.52
N GLY A 106 -1.64 -36.37 -5.80
CA GLY A 106 -2.56 -36.09 -6.91
C GLY A 106 -2.79 -34.62 -7.25
N GLU A 107 -2.22 -33.67 -6.49
CA GLU A 107 -2.30 -32.22 -6.76
C GLU A 107 -1.00 -31.72 -7.38
N LYS A 108 -1.09 -31.18 -8.60
CA LYS A 108 0.06 -30.68 -9.36
C LYS A 108 0.03 -29.18 -9.43
N ASP A 109 1.00 -28.53 -8.78
CA ASP A 109 1.21 -27.09 -8.85
C ASP A 109 2.25 -26.73 -9.91
N PRO A 110 2.06 -25.64 -10.66
CA PRO A 110 3.06 -25.17 -11.60
C PRO A 110 4.33 -24.72 -10.87
N VAL A 111 5.47 -25.02 -11.46
CA VAL A 111 6.76 -24.54 -10.96
C VAL A 111 7.00 -23.13 -11.45
N TYR A 112 7.38 -22.23 -10.52
CA TYR A 112 7.76 -20.86 -10.82
C TYR A 112 9.27 -20.69 -10.79
N GLU A 113 9.82 -19.88 -11.69
CA GLU A 113 11.21 -19.45 -11.64
C GLU A 113 11.31 -17.93 -11.57
N MET A 114 12.20 -17.41 -10.73
CA MET A 114 12.54 -16.00 -10.72
C MET A 114 13.43 -15.70 -11.92
N TYR A 115 12.98 -14.83 -12.80
CA TYR A 115 13.72 -14.47 -14.03
C TYR A 115 14.44 -13.13 -13.96
N ILE A 116 14.11 -12.28 -12.99
CA ILE A 116 14.81 -11.02 -12.77
C ILE A 116 16.18 -11.29 -12.12
N PRO A 117 17.30 -10.81 -12.71
CA PRO A 117 18.64 -11.03 -12.18
C PRO A 117 18.85 -10.50 -10.76
N LYS A 118 19.74 -11.14 -10.00
CA LYS A 118 20.02 -10.79 -8.59
C LYS A 118 20.49 -9.36 -8.40
N GLN A 119 21.06 -8.74 -9.43
CA GLN A 119 21.50 -7.34 -9.43
C GLN A 119 20.35 -6.33 -9.28
N TYR A 120 19.10 -6.75 -9.45
CA TYR A 120 17.89 -5.92 -9.28
C TYR A 120 17.05 -6.29 -8.06
N ASN A 121 17.47 -7.31 -7.29
CA ASN A 121 16.82 -7.73 -6.06
C ASN A 121 17.83 -7.84 -4.91
N LYS A 122 18.26 -9.03 -4.46
CA LYS A 122 19.16 -9.25 -3.30
C LYS A 122 20.48 -8.48 -3.37
N LYS A 123 20.96 -8.14 -4.57
CA LYS A 123 22.18 -7.36 -4.83
C LYS A 123 21.86 -6.04 -5.53
N SER A 124 20.67 -5.49 -5.31
CA SER A 124 20.27 -4.26 -5.97
C SER A 124 21.17 -3.09 -5.59
N THR A 125 21.47 -2.29 -6.59
CA THR A 125 22.14 -0.98 -6.47
C THR A 125 21.27 0.14 -7.03
N LEU A 126 20.02 -0.17 -7.42
CA LEU A 126 19.08 0.82 -7.92
C LEU A 126 18.71 1.79 -6.79
N LYS A 127 18.93 3.07 -7.03
CA LYS A 127 18.62 4.12 -6.07
C LYS A 127 17.77 5.18 -6.73
N ILE A 128 16.78 5.66 -6.01
CA ILE A 128 15.97 6.81 -6.39
C ILE A 128 15.87 7.77 -5.20
N GLU A 129 15.50 9.01 -5.49
CA GLU A 129 15.11 9.99 -4.50
C GLU A 129 13.60 10.22 -4.66
N VAL A 130 12.85 9.93 -3.60
CA VAL A 130 11.40 10.21 -3.55
C VAL A 130 11.20 11.61 -2.99
N ALA A 131 10.50 12.45 -3.75
CA ALA A 131 10.18 13.82 -3.36
C ALA A 131 8.72 14.11 -3.73
N PRO A 132 8.05 15.04 -3.01
CA PRO A 132 6.65 15.36 -3.24
C PRO A 132 6.31 15.75 -4.68
N GLU A 133 7.23 16.45 -5.33
CA GLU A 133 7.08 16.95 -6.70
C GLU A 133 7.51 15.95 -7.78
N LYS A 134 8.17 14.84 -7.42
CA LYS A 134 8.68 13.84 -8.36
C LYS A 134 8.17 12.46 -7.98
N SER A 135 7.05 12.07 -8.56
CA SER A 135 6.34 10.83 -8.26
C SER A 135 6.50 9.72 -9.32
N GLU A 136 7.14 10.00 -10.46
CA GLU A 136 7.32 9.01 -11.53
C GLU A 136 8.74 8.49 -11.61
N HIS A 137 8.90 7.15 -11.48
CA HIS A 137 10.18 6.45 -11.57
C HIS A 137 10.00 5.14 -12.34
N SER A 138 10.53 5.10 -13.57
CA SER A 138 10.47 3.92 -14.43
C SER A 138 11.81 3.18 -14.45
N PHE A 139 11.77 1.85 -14.59
CA PHE A 139 12.94 0.99 -14.53
C PHE A 139 13.05 0.11 -15.78
N GLU A 140 14.14 0.25 -16.51
CA GLU A 140 14.52 -0.61 -17.63
C GLU A 140 15.59 -1.60 -17.15
N LEU A 141 15.18 -2.85 -16.91
CA LEU A 141 16.04 -3.91 -16.43
C LEU A 141 16.67 -4.66 -17.61
N LYS A 142 17.97 -4.95 -17.51
CA LYS A 142 18.71 -5.71 -18.52
C LYS A 142 19.05 -7.11 -18.01
N PRO A 143 19.21 -8.10 -18.91
CA PRO A 143 19.65 -9.44 -18.55
C PRO A 143 21.02 -9.48 -17.85
#